data_d90e57fb412256f947c225eaa1842542
#
_entry.id   d90e57fb412256f947c225eaa1842542
#
_cell.length_a   1.000
_cell.length_b   1.000
_cell.length_c   1.000
_cell.angle_alpha   90.00
_cell.angle_beta   90.00
_cell.angle_gamma   90.00
#
_symmetry.space_group_name_H-M   'P 1'
#
loop_
_entity.id
_entity.type
_entity.pdbx_description
1 polymer ?
#
loop_
_entity_poly.entity_id
_entity_poly.type
_entity_poly.pdbx_seq_one_letter_code
_entity_poly.pdbx_strand_id
1 'polypeptide(L)'
;DLLGILKKFKACYNDSFYVTTGDEKFCEPRVYRNYYRHLVLNEVGLDRCIKFHGLRHSFATRMIASKADMKTTSRILGHSDVSTTMNLYVHPSMDDKLDAVNKSMKNLFK
;
A
#
# COMPACT_ATOMS: atom_id res chain seq x y z
N ASP A 1 3.32 -8.45 12.85
CA ASP A 1 4.45 -8.26 11.94
C ASP A 1 4.31 -9.17 10.73
N LEU A 2 4.29 -8.59 9.51
CA LEU A 2 4.11 -9.31 8.25
C LEU A 2 5.17 -10.40 8.05
N LEU A 3 6.43 -10.12 8.41
CA LEU A 3 7.53 -11.07 8.29
C LEU A 3 7.29 -12.31 9.18
N GLY A 4 6.75 -12.12 10.37
CA GLY A 4 6.40 -13.21 11.27
C GLY A 4 5.28 -14.09 10.71
N ILE A 5 4.28 -13.48 10.08
CA ILE A 5 3.20 -14.20 9.39
C ILE A 5 3.75 -14.99 8.21
N LEU A 6 4.59 -14.39 7.37
CA LEU A 6 5.19 -15.06 6.21
C LEU A 6 6.12 -16.21 6.61
N LYS A 7 6.89 -16.07 7.71
CA LYS A 7 7.71 -17.16 8.25
C LYS A 7 6.87 -18.35 8.73
N LYS A 8 5.76 -18.09 9.45
CA LYS A 8 4.81 -19.13 9.86
C LYS A 8 4.18 -19.79 8.64
N PHE A 9 3.80 -19.01 7.63
CA PHE A 9 3.24 -19.52 6.40
C PHE A 9 4.23 -20.44 5.68
N LYS A 10 5.49 -19.98 5.51
CA LYS A 10 6.55 -20.79 4.90
C LYS A 10 6.81 -22.12 5.63
N ALA A 11 6.68 -22.15 6.95
CA ALA A 11 6.86 -23.37 7.72
C ALA A 11 5.76 -24.44 7.47
N CYS A 12 4.59 -24.01 6.97
CA CYS A 12 3.46 -24.90 6.69
C CYS A 12 3.41 -25.38 5.23
N TYR A 13 4.17 -24.75 4.32
CA TYR A 13 4.08 -25.01 2.88
C TYR A 13 5.44 -25.28 2.25
N ASN A 14 5.44 -26.04 1.16
CA ASN A 14 6.63 -26.33 0.38
C ASN A 14 7.16 -25.08 -0.35
N ASP A 15 8.47 -25.04 -0.64
CA ASP A 15 9.12 -23.93 -1.37
C ASP A 15 8.61 -23.74 -2.81
N SER A 16 8.01 -24.80 -3.41
CA SER A 16 7.36 -24.74 -4.74
C SER A 16 5.96 -24.11 -4.73
N PHE A 17 5.40 -23.83 -3.56
CA PHE A 17 4.03 -23.33 -3.45
C PHE A 17 3.96 -21.81 -3.62
N TYR A 18 2.92 -21.36 -4.31
CA TYR A 18 2.61 -19.94 -4.41
C TYR A 18 2.07 -19.40 -3.08
N VAL A 19 2.59 -18.27 -2.64
CA VAL A 19 2.17 -17.60 -1.38
C VAL A 19 0.66 -17.27 -1.38
N THR A 20 0.10 -17.01 -2.56
CA THR A 20 -1.31 -16.62 -2.70
C THR A 20 -2.30 -17.77 -2.63
N THR A 21 -1.87 -18.99 -2.91
CA THR A 21 -2.74 -20.18 -2.93
C THR A 21 -2.36 -21.20 -1.87
N GLY A 22 -1.10 -21.22 -1.43
CA GLY A 22 -0.57 -22.31 -0.62
C GLY A 22 -0.55 -23.65 -1.37
N ASP A 23 -0.43 -23.62 -2.71
CA ASP A 23 -0.46 -24.77 -3.60
C ASP A 23 0.55 -24.57 -4.75
N GLU A 24 0.89 -25.64 -5.47
CA GLU A 24 1.73 -25.60 -6.67
C GLU A 24 1.06 -24.91 -7.85
N LYS A 25 -0.26 -24.74 -7.80
CA LYS A 25 -1.03 -24.04 -8.83
C LYS A 25 -1.18 -22.55 -8.50
N PHE A 26 -0.83 -21.70 -9.45
CA PHE A 26 -1.11 -20.28 -9.33
C PHE A 26 -2.63 -20.00 -9.39
N CYS A 27 -3.07 -19.01 -8.68
CA CYS A 27 -4.44 -18.53 -8.81
C CYS A 27 -4.52 -17.48 -9.92
N GLU A 28 -5.45 -17.66 -10.85
CA GLU A 28 -5.71 -16.64 -11.86
C GLU A 28 -6.11 -15.32 -11.17
N PRO A 29 -5.52 -14.16 -11.55
CA PRO A 29 -5.78 -12.88 -10.90
C PRO A 29 -7.25 -12.49 -10.82
N ARG A 30 -8.06 -12.93 -11.80
CA ARG A 30 -9.50 -12.69 -11.82
C ARG A 30 -10.22 -13.45 -10.70
N VAL A 31 -9.88 -14.71 -10.49
CA VAL A 31 -10.46 -15.57 -9.43
C VAL A 31 -10.11 -15.00 -8.07
N TYR A 32 -8.83 -14.66 -7.85
CA TYR A 32 -8.37 -14.08 -6.60
C TYR A 32 -9.06 -12.73 -6.29
N ARG A 33 -9.25 -11.89 -7.29
CA ARG A 33 -9.96 -10.62 -7.16
C ARG A 33 -11.43 -10.80 -6.78
N ASN A 34 -12.11 -11.78 -7.37
CA ASN A 34 -13.51 -12.10 -7.05
C ASN A 34 -13.63 -12.64 -5.63
N TYR A 35 -12.72 -13.52 -5.22
CA TYR A 35 -12.65 -14.03 -3.85
C TYR A 35 -12.43 -12.90 -2.83
N TYR A 36 -11.46 -12.02 -3.07
CA TYR A 36 -11.20 -10.85 -2.24
C TYR A 36 -12.44 -9.96 -2.10
N ARG A 37 -13.12 -9.70 -3.22
CA ARG A 37 -14.36 -8.91 -3.21
C ARG A 37 -15.45 -9.56 -2.38
N HIS A 38 -15.65 -10.86 -2.54
CA HIS A 38 -16.63 -11.62 -1.75
C HIS A 38 -16.31 -11.55 -0.25
N LEU A 39 -15.07 -11.79 0.12
CA LEU A 39 -14.59 -11.72 1.50
C LEU A 39 -14.86 -10.33 2.12
N VAL A 40 -14.49 -9.26 1.43
CA VAL A 40 -14.65 -7.90 1.94
C VAL A 40 -16.12 -7.50 2.12
N LEU A 41 -16.98 -7.83 1.15
CA LEU A 41 -18.37 -7.40 1.17
C LEU A 41 -19.26 -8.30 2.03
N ASN A 42 -19.05 -9.63 1.99
CA ASN A 42 -19.95 -10.58 2.61
C ASN A 42 -19.46 -11.10 3.97
N GLU A 43 -18.15 -11.38 4.10
CA GLU A 43 -17.61 -11.91 5.36
C GLU A 43 -17.23 -10.79 6.33
N VAL A 44 -16.60 -9.74 5.83
CA VAL A 44 -16.21 -8.58 6.65
C VAL A 44 -17.36 -7.58 6.77
N GLY A 45 -18.32 -7.58 5.84
CA GLY A 45 -19.52 -6.73 5.89
C GLY A 45 -19.25 -5.26 5.59
N LEU A 46 -18.24 -4.94 4.79
CA LEU A 46 -17.99 -3.56 4.36
C LEU A 46 -18.92 -3.18 3.19
N ASP A 47 -19.45 -1.96 3.20
CA ASP A 47 -20.36 -1.45 2.17
C ASP A 47 -19.71 -1.37 0.76
N ARG A 48 -18.39 -1.30 0.70
CA ARG A 48 -17.62 -1.20 -0.55
C ARG A 48 -16.28 -1.91 -0.48
N CYS A 49 -15.85 -2.44 -1.60
CA CYS A 49 -14.55 -3.07 -1.76
C CYS A 49 -13.59 -2.17 -2.54
N ILE A 50 -12.47 -1.83 -1.93
CA ILE A 50 -11.38 -1.10 -2.60
C ILE A 50 -10.62 -2.10 -3.49
N LYS A 51 -10.37 -1.73 -4.75
CA LYS A 51 -9.56 -2.54 -5.68
C LYS A 51 -8.11 -2.68 -5.16
N PHE A 52 -7.40 -3.74 -5.53
CA PHE A 52 -5.99 -3.94 -5.13
C PHE A 52 -5.09 -2.73 -5.44
N HIS A 53 -5.30 -2.10 -6.59
CA HIS A 53 -4.55 -0.88 -6.93
C HIS A 53 -4.85 0.27 -5.95
N GLY A 54 -6.08 0.37 -5.46
CA GLY A 54 -6.45 1.34 -4.42
C GLY A 54 -5.79 1.06 -3.07
N LEU A 55 -5.62 -0.22 -2.69
CA LEU A 55 -4.87 -0.57 -1.48
C LEU A 55 -3.40 -0.15 -1.59
N ARG A 56 -2.78 -0.41 -2.75
CA ARG A 56 -1.42 0.04 -3.06
C ARG A 56 -1.29 1.56 -2.99
N HIS A 57 -2.28 2.28 -3.55
CA HIS A 57 -2.34 3.74 -3.48
C HIS A 57 -2.47 4.24 -2.04
N SER A 58 -3.35 3.65 -1.24
CA SER A 58 -3.51 3.98 0.18
C SER A 58 -2.23 3.75 0.98
N PHE A 59 -1.52 2.66 0.71
CA PHE A 59 -0.22 2.39 1.33
C PHE A 59 0.80 3.47 0.98
N ALA A 60 0.92 3.82 -0.32
CA ALA A 60 1.83 4.87 -0.79
C ALA A 60 1.53 6.22 -0.12
N THR A 61 0.26 6.61 -0.05
CA THR A 61 -0.18 7.85 0.60
C THR A 61 0.17 7.85 2.10
N ARG A 62 -0.02 6.75 2.80
CA ARG A 62 0.35 6.64 4.22
C ARG A 62 1.86 6.70 4.44
N MET A 63 2.66 6.09 3.58
CA MET A 63 4.13 6.18 3.63
C MET A 63 4.58 7.63 3.48
N ILE A 64 4.01 8.36 2.53
CA ILE A 64 4.31 9.76 2.29
C ILE A 64 3.87 10.63 3.50
N ALA A 65 2.67 10.41 4.01
CA ALA A 65 2.16 11.12 5.19
C ALA A 65 3.02 10.89 6.44
N SER A 66 3.63 9.71 6.58
CA SER A 66 4.59 9.40 7.64
C SER A 66 6.00 9.96 7.39
N LYS A 67 6.18 10.81 6.36
CA LYS A 67 7.46 11.42 5.95
C LYS A 67 8.53 10.39 5.52
N ALA A 68 8.11 9.23 5.05
CA ALA A 68 9.02 8.26 4.45
C ALA A 68 9.62 8.85 3.15
N ASP A 69 10.89 8.52 2.90
CA ASP A 69 11.57 8.95 1.68
C ASP A 69 10.88 8.43 0.43
N MET A 70 10.64 9.32 -0.54
CA MET A 70 9.92 9.00 -1.78
C MET A 70 10.61 7.94 -2.62
N LYS A 71 11.95 7.96 -2.68
CA LYS A 71 12.73 6.98 -3.43
C LYS A 71 12.60 5.60 -2.82
N THR A 72 12.64 5.52 -1.49
CA THR A 72 12.42 4.30 -0.73
C THR A 72 11.00 3.78 -0.93
N THR A 73 10.00 4.65 -0.83
CA THR A 73 8.58 4.31 -1.06
C THR A 73 8.36 3.78 -2.48
N SER A 74 8.93 4.44 -3.49
CA SER A 74 8.86 4.01 -4.89
C SER A 74 9.48 2.63 -5.10
N ARG A 75 10.64 2.36 -4.49
CA ARG A 75 11.30 1.04 -4.55
C ARG A 75 10.48 -0.06 -3.89
N ILE A 76 9.93 0.18 -2.71
CA ILE A 76 9.06 -0.78 -2.00
C ILE A 76 7.84 -1.12 -2.85
N LEU A 77 7.27 -0.11 -3.51
CA LEU A 77 6.14 -0.29 -4.42
C LEU A 77 6.52 -0.95 -5.75
N GLY A 78 7.82 -1.04 -6.08
CA GLY A 78 8.29 -1.55 -7.37
C GLY A 78 7.88 -0.65 -8.54
N HIS A 79 7.79 0.66 -8.34
CA HIS A 79 7.59 1.60 -9.44
C HIS A 79 8.89 1.72 -10.24
N SER A 80 8.81 1.57 -11.54
CA SER A 80 9.96 1.76 -12.45
C SER A 80 10.41 3.22 -12.50
N ASP A 81 9.50 4.15 -12.25
CA ASP A 81 9.74 5.59 -12.22
C ASP A 81 9.24 6.20 -10.90
N VAL A 82 10.08 6.98 -10.25
CA VAL A 82 9.77 7.73 -9.02
C VAL A 82 8.67 8.76 -9.26
N SER A 83 8.53 9.28 -10.48
CA SER A 83 7.47 10.23 -10.84
C SER A 83 6.06 9.70 -10.53
N THR A 84 5.85 8.39 -10.67
CA THR A 84 4.59 7.74 -10.31
C THR A 84 4.27 7.91 -8.82
N THR A 85 5.27 7.84 -7.96
CA THR A 85 5.11 8.09 -6.52
C THR A 85 4.99 9.59 -6.24
N MET A 86 5.72 10.44 -6.95
CA MET A 86 5.64 11.90 -6.82
C MET A 86 4.26 12.45 -7.17
N ASN A 87 3.58 11.88 -8.16
CA ASN A 87 2.22 12.28 -8.54
C ASN A 87 1.20 12.06 -7.40
N LEU A 88 1.47 11.15 -6.47
CA LEU A 88 0.67 10.98 -5.26
C LEU A 88 0.88 12.13 -4.26
N TYR A 89 2.03 12.80 -4.33
CA TYR A 89 2.38 13.92 -3.45
C TYR A 89 1.86 15.27 -3.98
N VAL A 90 1.50 15.36 -5.26
CA VAL A 90 1.03 16.62 -5.90
C VAL A 90 -0.34 17.07 -5.38
N HIS A 91 -1.03 16.25 -4.58
CA HIS A 91 -2.25 16.64 -3.87
C HIS A 91 -2.06 16.62 -2.35
N PRO A 92 -1.16 17.47 -1.80
CA PRO A 92 -1.09 17.63 -0.35
C PRO A 92 -2.44 18.14 0.16
N SER A 93 -2.86 17.62 1.32
CA SER A 93 -4.06 18.12 1.98
C SER A 93 -3.94 19.62 2.26
N MET A 94 -5.07 20.32 2.42
CA MET A 94 -5.02 21.75 2.81
C MET A 94 -4.27 21.94 4.13
N ASP A 95 -4.35 20.97 5.04
CA ASP A 95 -3.64 20.98 6.33
C ASP A 95 -2.12 20.92 6.14
N ASP A 96 -1.62 20.05 5.23
CA ASP A 96 -0.20 19.97 4.91
C ASP A 96 0.34 21.29 4.32
N LYS A 97 -0.48 21.96 3.51
CA LYS A 97 -0.13 23.28 2.93
C LYS A 97 -0.07 24.36 4.00
N LEU A 98 -1.03 24.39 4.92
CA LEU A 98 -1.07 25.32 6.03
C LEU A 98 0.12 25.10 6.98
N ASP A 99 0.46 23.87 7.29
CA ASP A 99 1.60 23.52 8.13
C ASP A 99 2.93 23.94 7.49
N ALA A 100 3.08 23.75 6.18
CA ALA A 100 4.27 24.19 5.45
C ALA A 100 4.42 25.72 5.47
N VAL A 101 3.32 26.46 5.27
CA VAL A 101 3.31 27.94 5.35
C VAL A 101 3.64 28.40 6.76
N ASN A 102 2.99 27.85 7.77
CA ASN A 102 3.22 28.22 9.17
C ASN A 102 4.67 27.96 9.62
N LYS A 103 5.26 26.84 9.16
CA LYS A 103 6.66 26.52 9.45
C LYS A 103 7.63 27.49 8.76
N SER A 104 7.34 27.86 7.51
CA SER A 104 8.14 28.84 6.77
C SER A 104 8.07 30.25 7.42
N MET A 105 6.88 30.66 7.83
CA MET A 105 6.67 31.93 8.51
C MET A 105 7.41 32.02 9.85
N LYS A 106 7.37 30.95 10.66
CA LYS A 106 8.12 30.90 11.92
C LYS A 106 9.64 30.99 11.74
N ASN A 107 10.17 30.58 10.60
CA ASN A 107 11.60 30.67 10.30
C ASN A 107 12.02 32.05 9.75
N LEU A 108 11.09 32.83 9.17
CA LEU A 108 11.33 34.15 8.63
C LEU A 108 11.34 35.26 9.73
N PHE A 109 10.70 34.98 10.86
CA PHE A 109 10.59 35.94 11.97
C PHE A 109 11.43 35.54 13.19
N LYS A 110 12.42 34.68 13.00
CA LYS A 110 13.50 34.41 13.95
C LYS A 110 14.74 35.19 13.54
#